data_b68a579f54079dc3d4e983f19785d85f
#
_entry.id   b68a579f54079dc3d4e983f19785d85f
#
_cell.length_a   1.000
_cell.length_b   1.000
_cell.length_c   1.000
_cell.angle_alpha   90.00
_cell.angle_beta   90.00
_cell.angle_gamma   90.00
#
_symmetry.space_group_name_H-M   'P 1'
#
loop_
_entity.id
_entity.type
_entity.pdbx_description
1 polymer ?
#
loop_
_entity_poly.entity_id
_entity_poly.type
_entity_poly.pdbx_seq_one_letter_code
_entity_poly.pdbx_strand_id
1 'polypeptide(L)'
;VTKKQLQELVAKNLRQHPHPTIDTTTGLDALQEIVAIAESNSVKYALVGGIAMHLYGSPRLTKDVDVIASAVLPVKTAKRLGFGGARYVVKLGRQEVPIDWIVRNDTARKFYELALQEAVRLPSGLPIVTPEWLIILKYIAGRFKDQQDAVYLLKQKGLVDRRAIRRKIVATAGREYWALVAVGLQRWYDLADGRITTEKEDYEAGRM
;
A
#
# COMPACT_ATOMS: atom_id res chain seq x y z
N VAL A 1 31.07 19.52 -1.44
CA VAL A 1 31.12 18.26 -0.67
C VAL A 1 32.19 17.37 -1.31
N THR A 2 33.19 16.95 -0.58
CA THR A 2 34.24 16.05 -1.09
C THR A 2 33.71 14.63 -1.24
N LYS A 3 34.34 13.80 -2.08
CA LYS A 3 34.01 12.39 -2.26
C LYS A 3 33.99 11.64 -0.91
N LYS A 4 34.94 11.96 -0.01
CA LYS A 4 35.04 11.37 1.34
C LYS A 4 33.83 11.76 2.21
N GLN A 5 33.47 13.05 2.23
CA GLN A 5 32.29 13.52 2.99
C GLN A 5 30.99 12.90 2.48
N LEU A 6 30.85 12.70 1.17
CA LEU A 6 29.69 12.00 0.59
C LEU A 6 29.65 10.54 1.02
N GLN A 7 30.79 9.83 1.00
CA GLN A 7 30.88 8.44 1.44
C GLN A 7 30.54 8.28 2.93
N GLU A 8 31.03 9.19 3.78
CA GLU A 8 30.71 9.19 5.23
C GLU A 8 29.23 9.47 5.48
N LEU A 9 28.63 10.43 4.75
CA LEU A 9 27.20 10.72 4.83
C LEU A 9 26.35 9.50 4.41
N VAL A 10 26.70 8.88 3.28
CA VAL A 10 26.00 7.68 2.79
C VAL A 10 26.14 6.53 3.78
N ALA A 11 27.33 6.27 4.31
CA ALA A 11 27.56 5.23 5.31
C ALA A 11 26.79 5.49 6.63
N LYS A 12 26.71 6.77 7.05
CA LYS A 12 25.90 7.18 8.21
C LYS A 12 24.42 6.93 7.97
N ASN A 13 23.88 7.32 6.81
CA ASN A 13 22.47 7.14 6.48
C ASN A 13 22.08 5.67 6.34
N LEU A 14 22.95 4.84 5.76
CA LEU A 14 22.74 3.38 5.70
C LEU A 14 22.67 2.74 7.09
N ARG A 15 23.47 3.22 8.06
CA ARG A 15 23.41 2.73 9.45
C ARG A 15 22.16 3.22 10.20
N GLN A 16 21.65 4.40 9.86
CA GLN A 16 20.46 4.98 10.50
C GLN A 16 19.15 4.43 9.94
N HIS A 17 19.18 3.69 8.81
CA HIS A 17 18.03 3.01 8.22
C HIS A 17 18.20 1.49 8.39
N PRO A 18 17.91 0.95 9.60
CA PRO A 18 18.15 -0.45 9.93
C PRO A 18 17.28 -1.45 9.15
N HIS A 19 16.29 -0.97 8.39
CA HIS A 19 15.44 -1.80 7.55
C HIS A 19 15.80 -1.54 6.08
N PRO A 20 16.57 -2.44 5.45
CA PRO A 20 16.80 -2.36 4.00
C PRO A 20 15.46 -2.42 3.29
N THR A 21 15.38 -1.75 2.15
CA THR A 21 14.24 -1.92 1.26
C THR A 21 14.18 -3.38 0.80
N ILE A 22 12.97 -3.92 0.72
CA ILE A 22 12.73 -5.27 0.22
C ILE A 22 12.32 -5.21 -1.25
N ASP A 23 12.88 -6.10 -2.05
CA ASP A 23 12.40 -6.33 -3.41
C ASP A 23 11.10 -7.16 -3.40
N THR A 24 10.44 -7.22 -4.55
CA THR A 24 9.16 -7.91 -4.68
C THR A 24 9.28 -9.40 -4.37
N THR A 25 10.33 -10.07 -4.83
CA THR A 25 10.54 -11.51 -4.62
C THR A 25 10.70 -11.82 -3.13
N THR A 26 11.61 -11.12 -2.45
CA THR A 26 11.80 -11.25 -1.00
C THR A 26 10.50 -10.99 -0.21
N GLY A 27 9.72 -9.97 -0.63
CA GLY A 27 8.43 -9.70 0.00
C GLY A 27 7.40 -10.80 -0.20
N LEU A 28 7.35 -11.40 -1.39
CA LEU A 28 6.44 -12.50 -1.69
C LEU A 28 6.87 -13.80 -1.01
N ASP A 29 8.16 -14.10 -0.95
CA ASP A 29 8.70 -15.26 -0.22
C ASP A 29 8.37 -15.19 1.27
N ALA A 30 8.57 -14.00 1.89
CA ALA A 30 8.18 -13.79 3.28
C ALA A 30 6.66 -13.93 3.51
N LEU A 31 5.87 -13.50 2.54
CA LEU A 31 4.42 -13.65 2.61
C LEU A 31 4.00 -15.13 2.55
N GLN A 32 4.65 -15.97 1.74
CA GLN A 32 4.36 -17.39 1.64
C GLN A 32 4.54 -18.12 2.97
N GLU A 33 5.57 -17.78 3.75
CA GLU A 33 5.82 -18.36 5.08
C GLU A 33 4.65 -18.12 6.05
N ILE A 34 4.02 -16.94 5.99
CA ILE A 34 2.93 -16.60 6.92
C ILE A 34 1.55 -16.99 6.39
N VAL A 35 1.39 -17.11 5.08
CA VAL A 35 0.12 -17.48 4.42
C VAL A 35 -0.33 -18.89 4.81
N ALA A 36 0.59 -19.84 4.94
CA ALA A 36 0.26 -21.19 5.39
C ALA A 36 -0.44 -21.20 6.78
N ILE A 37 -0.05 -20.28 7.68
CA ILE A 37 -0.70 -20.10 8.98
C ILE A 37 -2.09 -19.49 8.81
N ALA A 38 -2.26 -18.53 7.92
CA ALA A 38 -3.56 -17.93 7.64
C ALA A 38 -4.55 -18.96 7.09
N GLU A 39 -4.12 -19.75 6.13
CA GLU A 39 -4.95 -20.78 5.48
C GLU A 39 -5.36 -21.89 6.46
N SER A 40 -4.43 -22.40 7.28
CA SER A 40 -4.75 -23.40 8.31
C SER A 40 -5.72 -22.92 9.39
N ASN A 41 -5.82 -21.59 9.58
CA ASN A 41 -6.76 -20.95 10.51
C ASN A 41 -7.98 -20.32 9.83
N SER A 42 -8.20 -20.58 8.54
CA SER A 42 -9.32 -20.03 7.75
C SER A 42 -9.36 -18.48 7.75
N VAL A 43 -8.23 -17.82 7.93
CA VAL A 43 -8.12 -16.36 7.90
C VAL A 43 -8.01 -15.90 6.44
N LYS A 44 -9.00 -15.12 6.00
CA LYS A 44 -8.94 -14.49 4.67
C LYS A 44 -7.91 -13.35 4.70
N TYR A 45 -7.16 -13.21 3.61
CA TYR A 45 -6.12 -12.20 3.46
C TYR A 45 -6.02 -11.72 2.01
N ALA A 46 -5.45 -10.53 1.80
CA ALA A 46 -5.08 -10.04 0.48
C ALA A 46 -3.90 -9.06 0.57
N LEU A 47 -3.01 -9.15 -0.40
CA LEU A 47 -1.86 -8.26 -0.53
C LEU A 47 -2.32 -6.83 -0.86
N VAL A 48 -1.72 -5.85 -0.19
CA VAL A 48 -1.99 -4.42 -0.36
C VAL A 48 -0.66 -3.64 -0.26
N GLY A 49 -0.68 -2.32 -0.27
CA GLY A 49 0.50 -1.50 0.03
C GLY A 49 1.63 -1.56 -1.01
N GLY A 50 2.87 -1.52 -0.53
CA GLY A 50 4.05 -1.33 -1.38
C GLY A 50 4.30 -2.47 -2.36
N ILE A 51 4.23 -3.72 -1.92
CA ILE A 51 4.42 -4.89 -2.81
C ILE A 51 3.28 -4.98 -3.84
N ALA A 52 2.03 -4.69 -3.46
CA ALA A 52 0.93 -4.62 -4.42
C ALA A 52 1.19 -3.53 -5.48
N MET A 53 1.74 -2.38 -5.09
CA MET A 53 2.15 -1.33 -6.03
C MET A 53 3.20 -1.83 -7.02
N HIS A 54 4.21 -2.61 -6.56
CA HIS A 54 5.22 -3.20 -7.46
C HIS A 54 4.57 -4.14 -8.49
N LEU A 55 3.63 -4.98 -8.07
CA LEU A 55 2.91 -5.89 -8.97
C LEU A 55 2.03 -5.14 -9.97
N TYR A 56 1.60 -3.93 -9.65
CA TYR A 56 0.95 -3.00 -10.58
C TYR A 56 1.93 -2.07 -11.31
N GLY A 57 3.23 -2.40 -11.33
CA GLY A 57 4.26 -1.76 -12.14
C GLY A 57 4.95 -0.55 -11.50
N SER A 58 4.68 -0.22 -10.24
CA SER A 58 5.34 0.91 -9.57
C SER A 58 6.80 0.57 -9.22
N PRO A 59 7.78 1.42 -9.55
CA PRO A 59 9.17 1.23 -9.17
C PRO A 59 9.48 1.64 -7.72
N ARG A 60 8.48 2.05 -6.95
CA ARG A 60 8.64 2.58 -5.60
C ARG A 60 9.16 1.52 -4.64
N LEU A 61 10.23 1.84 -3.91
CA LEU A 61 10.76 0.96 -2.86
C LEU A 61 9.81 0.84 -1.67
N THR A 62 9.80 -0.34 -1.03
CA THR A 62 9.08 -0.60 0.22
C THR A 62 9.99 -1.21 1.28
N LYS A 63 9.60 -1.15 2.55
CA LYS A 63 10.36 -1.69 3.69
C LYS A 63 9.61 -2.80 4.42
N ASP A 64 8.37 -3.03 4.02
CA ASP A 64 7.43 -3.96 4.63
C ASP A 64 6.49 -4.55 3.59
N VAL A 65 5.85 -5.64 3.96
CA VAL A 65 4.75 -6.24 3.22
C VAL A 65 3.46 -5.88 3.94
N ASP A 66 2.54 -5.23 3.25
CA ASP A 66 1.23 -4.90 3.79
C ASP A 66 0.19 -5.93 3.35
N VAL A 67 -0.57 -6.48 4.29
CA VAL A 67 -1.65 -7.45 4.05
C VAL A 67 -2.90 -7.01 4.79
N ILE A 68 -4.04 -6.97 4.12
CA ILE A 68 -5.34 -6.84 4.79
C ILE A 68 -5.90 -8.23 5.10
N ALA A 69 -6.54 -8.39 6.26
CA ALA A 69 -7.00 -9.70 6.70
C ALA A 69 -8.29 -9.64 7.52
N SER A 70 -8.99 -10.79 7.60
CA SER A 70 -10.24 -10.94 8.36
C SER A 70 -10.00 -11.11 9.87
N ALA A 71 -8.83 -11.58 10.28
CA ALA A 71 -8.45 -11.77 11.68
C ALA A 71 -6.91 -11.72 11.84
N VAL A 72 -6.43 -11.52 13.07
CA VAL A 72 -5.02 -11.69 13.42
C VAL A 72 -4.66 -13.17 13.45
N LEU A 73 -3.38 -13.48 13.23
CA LEU A 73 -2.88 -14.85 13.27
C LEU A 73 -2.59 -15.28 14.72
N PRO A 74 -2.77 -16.56 15.06
CA PRO A 74 -2.55 -17.11 16.40
C PRO A 74 -1.06 -17.38 16.65
N VAL A 75 -0.19 -16.44 16.32
CA VAL A 75 1.25 -16.53 16.49
C VAL A 75 1.81 -15.28 17.18
N LYS A 76 3.03 -15.37 17.71
CA LYS A 76 3.68 -14.26 18.39
C LYS A 76 3.81 -13.04 17.47
N THR A 77 3.32 -11.92 17.92
CA THR A 77 3.42 -10.63 17.20
C THR A 77 4.68 -9.88 17.62
N ALA A 78 5.32 -9.21 16.69
CA ALA A 78 6.40 -8.27 17.00
C ALA A 78 5.84 -6.95 17.56
N LYS A 79 4.67 -6.49 17.02
CA LYS A 79 4.03 -5.24 17.43
C LYS A 79 2.54 -5.27 17.09
N ARG A 80 1.69 -4.64 17.91
CA ARG A 80 0.31 -4.30 17.54
C ARG A 80 0.29 -3.02 16.70
N LEU A 81 -0.58 -2.99 15.67
CA LEU A 81 -0.78 -1.80 14.85
C LEU A 81 -1.86 -0.91 15.47
N GLY A 82 -1.63 0.41 15.51
CA GLY A 82 -2.53 1.36 16.17
C GLY A 82 -3.93 1.44 15.53
N PHE A 83 -4.04 1.12 14.25
CA PHE A 83 -5.30 1.08 13.49
C PHE A 83 -5.93 -0.32 13.41
N GLY A 84 -5.42 -1.27 14.16
CA GLY A 84 -5.86 -2.66 14.22
C GLY A 84 -4.99 -3.64 13.44
N GLY A 85 -4.87 -4.86 13.99
CA GLY A 85 -3.99 -5.89 13.47
C GLY A 85 -2.62 -5.95 14.17
N ALA A 86 -1.65 -6.58 13.52
CA ALA A 86 -0.33 -6.84 14.09
C ALA A 86 0.77 -6.80 13.05
N ARG A 87 2.00 -6.44 13.46
CA ARG A 87 3.21 -6.67 12.69
C ARG A 87 3.81 -8.01 13.08
N TYR A 88 4.06 -8.83 12.10
CA TYR A 88 4.88 -10.04 12.19
C TYR A 88 6.24 -9.78 11.56
N VAL A 89 7.23 -10.59 11.89
CA VAL A 89 8.55 -10.56 11.26
C VAL A 89 8.89 -11.97 10.80
N VAL A 90 9.09 -12.11 9.51
CA VAL A 90 9.53 -13.35 8.88
C VAL A 90 11.03 -13.27 8.64
N LYS A 91 11.75 -14.36 8.97
CA LYS A 91 13.19 -14.46 8.76
C LYS A 91 13.46 -15.29 7.51
N LEU A 92 14.04 -14.66 6.50
CA LEU A 92 14.54 -15.31 5.29
C LEU A 92 16.07 -15.30 5.32
N GLY A 93 16.66 -16.38 5.80
CA GLY A 93 18.09 -16.46 6.06
C GLY A 93 18.54 -15.39 7.06
N ARG A 94 19.33 -14.40 6.62
CA ARG A 94 19.80 -13.29 7.46
C ARG A 94 18.94 -12.05 7.43
N GLN A 95 17.94 -12.02 6.54
CA GLN A 95 17.06 -10.87 6.37
C GLN A 95 15.79 -11.02 7.20
N GLU A 96 15.40 -9.96 7.91
CA GLU A 96 14.12 -9.85 8.59
C GLU A 96 13.16 -9.03 7.74
N VAL A 97 12.01 -9.61 7.40
CA VAL A 97 10.98 -8.97 6.58
C VAL A 97 9.78 -8.66 7.45
N PRO A 98 9.48 -7.37 7.72
CA PRO A 98 8.28 -6.98 8.44
C PRO A 98 7.03 -7.19 7.58
N ILE A 99 5.99 -7.78 8.16
CA ILE A 99 4.68 -7.95 7.55
C ILE A 99 3.64 -7.23 8.40
N ASP A 100 3.04 -6.18 7.88
CA ASP A 100 1.92 -5.47 8.49
C ASP A 100 0.61 -6.17 8.13
N TRP A 101 0.10 -6.95 9.06
CA TRP A 101 -1.15 -7.71 8.96
C TRP A 101 -2.28 -6.87 9.50
N ILE A 102 -3.01 -6.22 8.60
CA ILE A 102 -3.97 -5.15 8.90
C ILE A 102 -5.36 -5.75 9.10
N VAL A 103 -5.88 -5.63 10.32
CA VAL A 103 -7.27 -5.96 10.68
C VAL A 103 -7.90 -4.72 11.26
N ARG A 104 -8.52 -3.90 10.42
CA ARG A 104 -9.04 -2.58 10.83
C ARG A 104 -10.17 -2.72 11.85
N ASN A 105 -10.14 -1.86 12.87
CA ASN A 105 -11.15 -1.81 13.96
C ASN A 105 -11.74 -0.40 14.15
N ASP A 106 -11.50 0.51 13.20
CA ASP A 106 -11.95 1.90 13.20
C ASP A 106 -12.99 2.18 12.09
N THR A 107 -13.29 3.45 11.86
CA THR A 107 -14.28 3.91 10.85
C THR A 107 -13.96 3.45 9.43
N ALA A 108 -12.69 3.14 9.12
CA ALA A 108 -12.28 2.63 7.82
C ALA A 108 -12.55 1.12 7.62
N ARG A 109 -12.91 0.40 8.68
CA ARG A 109 -13.07 -1.06 8.70
C ARG A 109 -13.85 -1.59 7.49
N LYS A 110 -15.02 -1.03 7.20
CA LYS A 110 -15.89 -1.49 6.12
C LYS A 110 -15.23 -1.43 4.74
N PHE A 111 -14.39 -0.42 4.49
CA PHE A 111 -13.63 -0.31 3.23
C PHE A 111 -12.61 -1.44 3.09
N TYR A 112 -11.91 -1.80 4.18
CA TYR A 112 -10.93 -2.88 4.19
C TYR A 112 -11.59 -4.26 4.05
N GLU A 113 -12.74 -4.49 4.70
CA GLU A 113 -13.52 -5.71 4.55
C GLU A 113 -13.99 -5.93 3.12
N LEU A 114 -14.54 -4.90 2.46
CA LEU A 114 -14.98 -4.99 1.08
C LEU A 114 -13.79 -5.12 0.10
N ALA A 115 -12.68 -4.43 0.34
CA ALA A 115 -11.47 -4.61 -0.45
C ALA A 115 -10.94 -6.05 -0.36
N LEU A 116 -11.02 -6.67 0.82
CA LEU A 116 -10.67 -8.08 1.03
C LEU A 116 -11.63 -9.04 0.32
N GLN A 117 -12.95 -8.77 0.38
CA GLN A 117 -13.96 -9.60 -0.29
C GLN A 117 -13.84 -9.57 -1.82
N GLU A 118 -13.49 -8.42 -2.38
CA GLU A 118 -13.34 -8.20 -3.81
C GLU A 118 -11.91 -8.39 -4.32
N ALA A 119 -11.00 -8.90 -3.47
CA ALA A 119 -9.63 -9.20 -3.88
C ALA A 119 -9.62 -10.26 -4.99
N VAL A 120 -8.72 -10.08 -5.94
CA VAL A 120 -8.55 -11.01 -7.07
C VAL A 120 -7.35 -11.93 -6.83
N ARG A 121 -7.39 -13.15 -7.36
CA ARG A 121 -6.26 -14.06 -7.27
C ARG A 121 -5.33 -13.90 -8.46
N LEU A 122 -4.04 -13.74 -8.16
CA LEU A 122 -2.98 -13.81 -9.15
C LEU A 122 -2.82 -15.27 -9.68
N PRO A 123 -2.12 -15.47 -10.81
CA PRO A 123 -1.81 -16.82 -11.30
C PRO A 123 -1.09 -17.71 -10.29
N SER A 124 -0.33 -17.12 -9.37
CA SER A 124 0.30 -17.81 -8.21
C SER A 124 -0.68 -18.27 -7.13
N GLY A 125 -1.96 -17.92 -7.23
CA GLY A 125 -2.98 -18.15 -6.18
C GLY A 125 -3.05 -17.07 -5.11
N LEU A 126 -2.06 -16.18 -5.01
CA LEU A 126 -2.03 -15.09 -4.03
C LEU A 126 -3.15 -14.08 -4.27
N PRO A 127 -4.01 -13.78 -3.27
CA PRO A 127 -5.01 -12.74 -3.39
C PRO A 127 -4.39 -11.35 -3.27
N ILE A 128 -4.78 -10.44 -4.17
CA ILE A 128 -4.35 -9.04 -4.21
C ILE A 128 -5.55 -8.12 -4.31
N VAL A 129 -5.48 -6.99 -3.65
CA VAL A 129 -6.50 -5.92 -3.71
C VAL A 129 -6.48 -5.29 -5.10
N THR A 130 -7.67 -5.08 -5.71
CA THR A 130 -7.75 -4.46 -7.03
C THR A 130 -7.23 -3.02 -7.04
N PRO A 131 -6.79 -2.48 -8.20
CA PRO A 131 -6.25 -1.12 -8.29
C PRO A 131 -7.23 -0.06 -7.76
N GLU A 132 -8.52 -0.19 -8.02
CA GLU A 132 -9.53 0.74 -7.53
C GLU A 132 -9.63 0.74 -6.01
N TRP A 133 -9.64 -0.45 -5.39
CA TRP A 133 -9.61 -0.56 -3.94
C TRP A 133 -8.30 -0.05 -3.35
N LEU A 134 -7.17 -0.33 -4.01
CA LEU A 134 -5.87 0.17 -3.56
C LEU A 134 -5.85 1.70 -3.52
N ILE A 135 -6.42 2.38 -4.54
CA ILE A 135 -6.56 3.84 -4.58
C ILE A 135 -7.47 4.33 -3.45
N ILE A 136 -8.62 3.67 -3.21
CA ILE A 136 -9.55 4.04 -2.14
C ILE A 136 -8.85 3.93 -0.77
N LEU A 137 -8.16 2.82 -0.50
CA LEU A 137 -7.46 2.61 0.77
C LEU A 137 -6.31 3.60 0.97
N LYS A 138 -5.61 3.97 -0.11
CA LYS A 138 -4.58 5.02 -0.09
C LYS A 138 -5.18 6.41 0.18
N TYR A 139 -6.35 6.71 -0.39
CA TYR A 139 -7.07 7.96 -0.09
C TYR A 139 -7.43 8.05 1.40
N ILE A 140 -7.93 6.95 1.98
CA ILE A 140 -8.26 6.86 3.41
C ILE A 140 -7.01 7.00 4.29
N ALA A 141 -5.87 6.44 3.88
CA ALA A 141 -4.61 6.56 4.62
C ALA A 141 -4.04 7.99 4.61
N GLY A 142 -4.29 8.77 3.56
CA GLY A 142 -4.12 10.23 3.48
C GLY A 142 -2.68 10.75 3.55
N ARG A 143 -1.65 9.89 3.44
CA ARG A 143 -0.24 10.34 3.46
C ARG A 143 0.18 10.85 2.08
N PHE A 144 1.15 11.73 2.02
CA PHE A 144 1.67 12.27 0.75
C PHE A 144 2.13 11.15 -0.21
N LYS A 145 2.84 10.14 0.29
CA LYS A 145 3.25 8.98 -0.50
C LYS A 145 2.06 8.19 -1.08
N ASP A 146 0.92 8.17 -0.38
CA ASP A 146 -0.28 7.45 -0.84
C ASP A 146 -0.94 8.18 -2.01
N GLN A 147 -0.90 9.51 -2.03
CA GLN A 147 -1.30 10.31 -3.20
C GLN A 147 -0.41 10.00 -4.41
N GLN A 148 0.92 9.99 -4.24
CA GLN A 148 1.85 9.67 -5.33
C GLN A 148 1.60 8.28 -5.90
N ASP A 149 1.42 7.29 -5.03
CA ASP A 149 1.10 5.91 -5.41
C ASP A 149 -0.23 5.83 -6.20
N ALA A 150 -1.29 6.50 -5.71
CA ALA A 150 -2.59 6.51 -6.37
C ALA A 150 -2.54 7.21 -7.75
N VAL A 151 -1.86 8.35 -7.84
CA VAL A 151 -1.64 9.06 -9.10
C VAL A 151 -0.85 8.19 -10.09
N TYR A 152 0.14 7.44 -9.62
CA TYR A 152 0.88 6.50 -10.46
C TYR A 152 -0.06 5.44 -11.09
N LEU A 153 -0.94 4.82 -10.29
CA LEU A 153 -1.91 3.84 -10.81
C LEU A 153 -2.89 4.49 -11.79
N LEU A 154 -3.38 5.69 -11.49
CA LEU A 154 -4.32 6.44 -12.32
C LEU A 154 -3.75 6.86 -13.68
N LYS A 155 -2.43 7.06 -13.78
CA LYS A 155 -1.72 7.36 -15.05
C LYS A 155 -1.65 6.17 -16.00
N GLN A 156 -1.79 4.94 -15.48
CA GLN A 156 -1.68 3.74 -16.31
C GLN A 156 -2.97 3.52 -17.11
N LYS A 157 -2.86 3.56 -18.43
CA LYS A 157 -4.02 3.38 -19.34
C LYS A 157 -4.65 1.98 -19.15
N GLY A 158 -5.95 1.95 -18.94
CA GLY A 158 -6.72 0.71 -18.85
C GLY A 158 -6.58 -0.06 -17.53
N LEU A 159 -5.77 0.40 -16.57
CA LEU A 159 -5.60 -0.28 -15.29
C LEU A 159 -6.74 0.03 -14.31
N VAL A 160 -7.24 1.26 -14.29
CA VAL A 160 -8.20 1.76 -13.29
C VAL A 160 -9.49 2.24 -13.93
N ASP A 161 -10.62 1.73 -13.44
CA ASP A 161 -11.95 2.30 -13.73
C ASP A 161 -12.34 3.34 -12.66
N ARG A 162 -12.21 4.63 -12.98
CA ARG A 162 -12.59 5.73 -12.07
C ARG A 162 -14.09 5.71 -11.70
N ARG A 163 -14.96 5.19 -12.57
CA ARG A 163 -16.39 5.03 -12.27
C ARG A 163 -16.58 3.93 -11.23
N ALA A 164 -15.76 2.87 -11.26
CA ALA A 164 -15.77 1.82 -10.25
C ALA A 164 -15.35 2.36 -8.89
N ILE A 165 -14.33 3.25 -8.80
CA ILE A 165 -13.95 3.91 -7.54
C ILE A 165 -15.17 4.60 -6.92
N ARG A 166 -15.91 5.42 -7.69
CA ARG A 166 -17.12 6.07 -7.20
C ARG A 166 -18.17 5.06 -6.73
N ARG A 167 -18.48 4.03 -7.55
CA ARG A 167 -19.47 3.00 -7.21
C ARG A 167 -19.12 2.31 -5.89
N LYS A 168 -17.85 1.92 -5.71
CA LYS A 168 -17.34 1.26 -4.50
C LYS A 168 -17.48 2.16 -3.26
N ILE A 169 -17.09 3.43 -3.34
CA ILE A 169 -17.22 4.38 -2.24
C ILE A 169 -18.69 4.59 -1.87
N VAL A 170 -19.57 4.82 -2.86
CA VAL A 170 -21.01 5.01 -2.61
C VAL A 170 -21.65 3.76 -2.01
N ALA A 171 -21.30 2.56 -2.49
CA ALA A 171 -21.80 1.31 -1.95
C ALA A 171 -21.31 1.04 -0.51
N THR A 172 -20.10 1.53 -0.18
CA THR A 172 -19.51 1.32 1.17
C THR A 172 -20.04 2.30 2.20
N ALA A 173 -20.07 3.60 1.87
CA ALA A 173 -20.28 4.69 2.83
C ALA A 173 -21.39 5.68 2.43
N GLY A 174 -22.07 5.48 1.31
CA GLY A 174 -23.17 6.33 0.85
C GLY A 174 -22.76 7.53 0.02
N ARG A 175 -23.80 8.23 -0.52
CA ARG A 175 -23.60 9.39 -1.39
C ARG A 175 -23.04 10.61 -0.66
N GLU A 176 -23.37 10.79 0.60
CA GLU A 176 -22.86 11.88 1.44
C GLU A 176 -21.36 11.79 1.63
N TYR A 177 -20.86 10.59 1.97
CA TYR A 177 -19.42 10.39 2.06
C TYR A 177 -18.72 10.59 0.72
N TRP A 178 -19.33 10.16 -0.39
CA TRP A 178 -18.80 10.46 -1.73
C TRP A 178 -18.68 11.96 -1.95
N ALA A 179 -19.67 12.76 -1.59
CA ALA A 179 -19.63 14.22 -1.77
C ALA A 179 -18.44 14.84 -0.99
N LEU A 180 -18.12 14.33 0.18
CA LEU A 180 -16.98 14.79 0.99
C LEU A 180 -15.62 14.50 0.33
N VAL A 181 -15.47 13.33 -0.31
CA VAL A 181 -14.17 12.87 -0.84
C VAL A 181 -14.00 13.18 -2.33
N ALA A 182 -15.06 13.50 -3.04
CA ALA A 182 -15.05 13.67 -4.50
C ALA A 182 -14.08 14.75 -4.98
N VAL A 183 -14.00 15.89 -4.29
CA VAL A 183 -13.10 17.00 -4.64
C VAL A 183 -11.63 16.57 -4.52
N GLY A 184 -11.26 15.89 -3.42
CA GLY A 184 -9.91 15.40 -3.24
C GLY A 184 -9.53 14.32 -4.27
N LEU A 185 -10.44 13.39 -4.57
CA LEU A 185 -10.21 12.40 -5.61
C LEU A 185 -10.12 13.03 -7.00
N GLN A 186 -10.93 14.06 -7.30
CA GLN A 186 -10.86 14.80 -8.56
C GLN A 186 -9.46 15.44 -8.71
N ARG A 187 -8.90 16.03 -7.64
CA ARG A 187 -7.52 16.54 -7.67
C ARG A 187 -6.50 15.44 -8.04
N TRP A 188 -6.67 14.22 -7.53
CA TRP A 188 -5.78 13.10 -7.92
C TRP A 188 -5.94 12.69 -9.37
N TYR A 189 -7.18 12.76 -9.90
CA TYR A 189 -7.44 12.55 -11.34
C TYR A 189 -6.79 13.64 -12.18
N ASP A 190 -6.89 14.90 -11.77
CA ASP A 190 -6.32 16.03 -12.50
C ASP A 190 -4.78 15.98 -12.52
N LEU A 191 -4.15 15.56 -11.40
CA LEU A 191 -2.72 15.26 -11.35
C LEU A 191 -2.34 14.09 -12.29
N ALA A 192 -3.14 13.03 -12.32
CA ALA A 192 -2.88 11.89 -13.18
C ALA A 192 -3.04 12.23 -14.67
N ASP A 193 -3.98 13.13 -15.00
CA ASP A 193 -4.26 13.59 -16.37
C ASP A 193 -3.33 14.75 -16.81
N GLY A 194 -2.45 15.24 -15.91
CA GLY A 194 -1.58 16.39 -16.20
C GLY A 194 -2.29 17.72 -16.33
N ARG A 195 -3.52 17.85 -15.80
CA ARG A 195 -4.28 19.11 -15.78
C ARG A 195 -3.79 20.09 -14.73
N ILE A 196 -3.20 19.55 -13.66
CA ILE A 196 -2.51 20.30 -12.61
C ILE A 196 -1.18 19.60 -12.32
N THR A 197 -0.25 20.37 -11.78
CA THR A 197 1.07 19.86 -11.34
C THR A 197 1.14 19.83 -9.80
N THR A 198 2.10 19.11 -9.26
CA THR A 198 2.45 19.25 -7.84
C THR A 198 3.33 20.49 -7.64
N GLU A 199 3.31 21.10 -6.46
CA GLU A 199 4.20 22.23 -6.13
C GLU A 199 5.68 21.90 -6.42
N LYS A 200 6.08 20.65 -6.21
CA LYS A 200 7.42 20.18 -6.52
C LYS A 200 7.71 20.21 -8.03
N GLU A 201 6.78 19.74 -8.85
CA GLU A 201 6.92 19.78 -10.32
C GLU A 201 6.95 21.22 -10.85
N ASP A 202 6.17 22.12 -10.23
CA ASP A 202 6.17 23.56 -10.59
C ASP A 202 7.48 24.24 -10.22
N TYR A 203 8.05 23.92 -9.05
CA TYR A 203 9.37 24.40 -8.63
C TYR A 203 10.49 23.89 -9.56
N GLU A 204 10.51 22.57 -9.84
CA GLU A 204 11.51 21.97 -10.75
C GLU A 204 11.38 22.49 -12.19
N ALA A 205 10.18 22.90 -12.62
CA ALA A 205 9.90 23.49 -13.92
C ALA A 205 10.12 25.03 -13.96
N GLY A 206 10.51 25.64 -12.84
CA GLY A 206 10.75 27.10 -12.75
C GLY A 206 9.49 27.94 -12.95
N ARG A 207 8.32 27.44 -12.61
CA ARG A 207 7.02 28.11 -12.76
C ARG A 207 6.49 28.77 -11.48
N MET A 208 7.33 28.83 -10.43
CA MET A 208 7.06 29.57 -9.18
C MET A 208 8.04 30.71 -9.01
#